data_7da0517c0e7bc75609a7d4a8073fe359
#
_entry.id   7da0517c0e7bc75609a7d4a8073fe359
#
_cell.length_a   1.000
_cell.length_b   1.000
_cell.length_c   1.000
_cell.angle_alpha   90.00
_cell.angle_beta   90.00
_cell.angle_gamma   90.00
#
_symmetry.space_group_name_H-M   'P 1'
#
loop_
_entity.id
_entity.type
_entity.pdbx_description
1 polymer ?
#
loop_
_entity_poly.entity_id
_entity_poly.type
_entity_poly.pdbx_seq_one_letter_code
_entity_poly.pdbx_strand_id
1 'polypeptide(L)'
;GCDIVSGGELYTALKGGIPPERIEFHGNNTLQDELAMPVDEKNGTIVVDNFREIKLLDHVLRRKHASIGVVLRVTPGIEAETHQYIMTGQSNSKFGFDIRSGQAEEALQQLMKNPRMNLMGIHCHIGSQIFAVNGFLMAAEKLVEVLADWKKRFGYEADVLNLGGGFGIRYNDFDQPLPAEEFGSAIGERVKELVAKYELKMPEIIIEPGRAMVGEAATTLYTIGSRKDVDGVCHFLAVDGGMGDNIRPALYDAHYEAYLADRPNALREQMVTVVGKYCESGDVLVHDCALPNTKPGDILAMPSTGAYGYTMASNYNRNPRPAVVFCEDGKSRLVVRRETYADMMACELGLED
;
A
#
# COMPACT_ATOMS: atom_id res chain seq x y z
N GLY A 1 4.13 7.65 12.62
CA GLY A 1 3.77 8.48 11.46
C GLY A 1 2.88 7.75 10.49
N CYS A 2 2.65 8.38 9.37
CA CYS A 2 1.79 7.84 8.32
C CYS A 2 2.31 8.35 6.98
N ASP A 3 2.45 7.48 6.00
CA ASP A 3 2.66 7.83 4.60
C ASP A 3 1.30 7.97 3.89
N ILE A 4 1.22 8.94 3.01
CA ILE A 4 0.01 9.28 2.24
C ILE A 4 0.38 9.62 0.80
N VAL A 5 -0.58 9.47 -0.13
CA VAL A 5 -0.33 9.67 -1.57
C VAL A 5 -1.29 10.65 -2.25
N SER A 6 -2.21 11.27 -1.48
CA SER A 6 -3.20 12.20 -2.04
C SER A 6 -3.70 13.21 -1.01
N GLY A 7 -4.32 14.30 -1.51
CA GLY A 7 -5.00 15.25 -0.64
C GLY A 7 -6.16 14.65 0.16
N GLY A 8 -6.84 13.64 -0.38
CA GLY A 8 -7.89 12.91 0.34
C GLY A 8 -7.35 12.11 1.52
N GLU A 9 -6.21 11.46 1.35
CA GLU A 9 -5.53 10.74 2.44
C GLU A 9 -4.97 11.71 3.48
N LEU A 10 -4.41 12.87 3.07
CA LEU A 10 -4.01 13.93 4.00
C LEU A 10 -5.17 14.37 4.87
N TYR A 11 -6.30 14.71 4.25
CA TYR A 11 -7.50 15.11 4.96
C TYR A 11 -7.95 14.04 5.97
N THR A 12 -7.92 12.78 5.56
CA THR A 12 -8.33 11.65 6.40
C THR A 12 -7.36 11.45 7.58
N ALA A 13 -6.04 11.50 7.33
CA ALA A 13 -5.02 11.36 8.38
C ALA A 13 -5.15 12.46 9.45
N LEU A 14 -5.32 13.71 9.03
CA LEU A 14 -5.53 14.84 9.93
C LEU A 14 -6.83 14.70 10.75
N LYS A 15 -7.93 14.25 10.12
CA LYS A 15 -9.19 13.95 10.83
C LYS A 15 -9.06 12.77 11.78
N GLY A 16 -8.19 11.82 11.48
CA GLY A 16 -7.83 10.71 12.35
C GLY A 16 -6.92 11.09 13.52
N GLY A 17 -6.46 12.36 13.58
CA GLY A 17 -5.62 12.86 14.67
C GLY A 17 -4.12 12.56 14.50
N ILE A 18 -3.67 12.22 13.30
CA ILE A 18 -2.23 12.09 13.04
C ILE A 18 -1.61 13.48 13.05
N PRO A 19 -0.54 13.71 13.86
CA PRO A 19 0.14 14.99 13.87
C PRO A 19 0.75 15.29 12.49
N PRO A 20 0.55 16.49 11.92
CA PRO A 20 1.03 16.85 10.58
C PRO A 20 2.52 16.60 10.38
N GLU A 21 3.33 16.90 11.40
CA GLU A 21 4.78 16.70 11.38
C GLU A 21 5.22 15.22 11.28
N ARG A 22 4.29 14.29 11.47
CA ARG A 22 4.49 12.83 11.33
C ARG A 22 3.91 12.25 10.06
N ILE A 23 3.53 13.10 9.12
CA ILE A 23 2.99 12.69 7.83
C ILE A 23 4.06 12.86 6.75
N GLU A 24 4.27 11.83 5.97
CA GLU A 24 5.13 11.81 4.79
C GLU A 24 4.25 11.73 3.53
N PHE A 25 4.36 12.75 2.65
CA PHE A 25 3.51 12.86 1.46
C PHE A 25 4.26 12.34 0.23
N HIS A 26 3.75 11.28 -0.38
CA HIS A 26 4.29 10.64 -1.57
C HIS A 26 3.49 10.98 -2.83
N GLY A 27 4.09 10.76 -4.00
CA GLY A 27 3.41 10.86 -5.28
C GLY A 27 4.39 10.81 -6.45
N ASN A 28 3.91 10.48 -7.63
CA ASN A 28 4.72 10.49 -8.86
C ASN A 28 4.19 11.47 -9.93
N ASN A 29 3.07 12.08 -9.67
CA ASN A 29 2.49 13.14 -10.51
C ASN A 29 1.58 14.06 -9.67
N THR A 30 2.10 14.49 -8.53
CA THR A 30 1.38 15.36 -7.61
C THR A 30 1.10 16.72 -8.27
N LEU A 31 -0.13 17.19 -8.14
CA LEU A 31 -0.53 18.48 -8.70
C LEU A 31 -0.12 19.62 -7.77
N GLN A 32 -0.08 20.85 -8.34
CA GLN A 32 0.35 22.03 -7.56
C GLN A 32 -0.52 22.27 -6.32
N ASP A 33 -1.83 22.10 -6.45
CA ASP A 33 -2.75 22.29 -5.34
C ASP A 33 -2.59 21.20 -4.26
N GLU A 34 -2.29 19.98 -4.68
CA GLU A 34 -2.00 18.89 -3.74
C GLU A 34 -0.67 19.13 -3.01
N LEU A 35 0.38 19.63 -3.69
CA LEU A 35 1.65 20.02 -3.05
C LEU A 35 1.48 21.22 -2.09
N ALA A 36 0.48 22.06 -2.33
CA ALA A 36 0.20 23.18 -1.46
C ALA A 36 -0.42 22.75 -0.11
N MET A 37 -1.21 21.68 -0.09
CA MET A 37 -1.87 21.17 1.12
C MET A 37 -0.89 20.78 2.23
N PRO A 38 0.11 19.89 2.01
CA PRO A 38 1.08 19.54 3.04
C PRO A 38 1.90 20.75 3.53
N VAL A 39 2.16 21.73 2.67
CA VAL A 39 2.85 22.97 3.08
C VAL A 39 1.96 23.81 4.00
N ASP A 40 0.66 23.93 3.72
CA ASP A 40 -0.29 24.65 4.55
C ASP A 40 -0.49 23.98 5.91
N GLU A 41 -0.58 22.66 5.92
CA GLU A 41 -0.78 21.86 7.13
C GLU A 41 0.54 21.64 7.91
N LYS A 42 1.67 22.10 7.40
CA LYS A 42 3.01 21.93 8.00
C LYS A 42 3.39 20.47 8.20
N ASN A 43 3.16 19.65 7.19
CA ASN A 43 3.56 18.26 7.19
C ASN A 43 5.06 18.09 7.45
N GLY A 44 5.46 16.92 7.93
CA GLY A 44 6.85 16.60 8.20
C GLY A 44 7.71 16.61 6.95
N THR A 45 7.32 15.80 5.95
CA THR A 45 8.11 15.65 4.72
C THR A 45 7.26 15.44 3.47
N ILE A 46 7.86 15.79 2.33
CA ILE A 46 7.38 15.40 1.00
C ILE A 46 8.44 14.51 0.36
N VAL A 47 8.03 13.34 -0.13
CA VAL A 47 8.89 12.44 -0.90
C VAL A 47 8.84 12.86 -2.36
N VAL A 48 9.90 13.49 -2.84
CA VAL A 48 10.00 13.96 -4.23
C VAL A 48 10.39 12.82 -5.16
N ASP A 49 9.65 12.67 -6.24
CA ASP A 49 9.72 11.52 -7.15
C ASP A 49 10.28 11.87 -8.53
N ASN A 50 10.22 13.13 -8.95
CA ASN A 50 10.65 13.57 -10.26
C ASN A 50 11.01 15.07 -10.32
N PHE A 51 11.72 15.48 -11.38
CA PHE A 51 12.18 16.86 -11.55
C PHE A 51 11.04 17.89 -11.69
N ARG A 52 9.86 17.48 -12.19
CA ARG A 52 8.70 18.36 -12.27
C ARG A 52 8.19 18.73 -10.89
N GLU A 53 8.12 17.73 -9.97
CA GLU A 53 7.71 17.97 -8.58
C GLU A 53 8.65 18.93 -7.86
N ILE A 54 9.98 18.77 -8.03
CA ILE A 54 10.95 19.71 -7.45
C ILE A 54 10.65 21.15 -7.88
N LYS A 55 10.37 21.37 -9.17
CA LYS A 55 10.03 22.71 -9.69
C LYS A 55 8.70 23.23 -9.17
N LEU A 56 7.66 22.39 -9.13
CA LEU A 56 6.35 22.78 -8.63
C LEU A 56 6.39 23.09 -7.12
N LEU A 57 7.08 22.26 -6.36
CA LEU A 57 7.24 22.46 -4.92
C LEU A 57 8.02 23.76 -4.64
N ASP A 58 9.09 24.06 -5.37
CA ASP A 58 9.80 25.34 -5.25
C ASP A 58 8.87 26.53 -5.51
N HIS A 59 8.02 26.43 -6.54
CA HIS A 59 7.05 27.46 -6.84
C HIS A 59 6.04 27.68 -5.69
N VAL A 60 5.49 26.59 -5.13
CA VAL A 60 4.57 26.62 -4.00
C VAL A 60 5.24 27.25 -2.78
N LEU A 61 6.44 26.78 -2.43
CA LEU A 61 7.19 27.26 -1.26
C LEU A 61 7.55 28.75 -1.36
N ARG A 62 7.92 29.22 -2.57
CA ARG A 62 8.16 30.66 -2.79
C ARG A 62 6.90 31.49 -2.60
N ARG A 63 5.78 31.06 -3.15
CA ARG A 63 4.50 31.79 -3.00
C ARG A 63 4.00 31.85 -1.58
N LYS A 64 4.26 30.78 -0.81
CA LYS A 64 3.82 30.66 0.60
C LYS A 64 4.85 31.17 1.61
N HIS A 65 6.03 31.61 1.15
CA HIS A 65 7.16 31.99 2.02
C HIS A 65 7.49 30.91 3.06
N ALA A 66 7.41 29.64 2.66
CA ALA A 66 7.56 28.48 3.52
C ALA A 66 8.81 27.65 3.15
N SER A 67 9.16 26.74 4.04
CA SER A 67 10.13 25.65 3.80
C SER A 67 9.53 24.35 4.29
N ILE A 68 10.03 23.21 3.75
CA ILE A 68 9.55 21.88 4.13
C ILE A 68 10.71 20.87 4.06
N GLY A 69 10.63 19.80 4.86
CA GLY A 69 11.47 18.63 4.72
C GLY A 69 11.16 17.89 3.42
N VAL A 70 12.18 17.41 2.74
CA VAL A 70 12.02 16.55 1.56
C VAL A 70 12.87 15.30 1.69
N VAL A 71 12.34 14.19 1.18
CA VAL A 71 13.04 12.93 1.04
C VAL A 71 13.10 12.59 -0.44
N LEU A 72 14.26 12.20 -0.94
CA LEU A 72 14.46 11.91 -2.36
C LEU A 72 14.15 10.44 -2.65
N ARG A 73 13.09 10.17 -3.43
CA ARG A 73 12.79 8.81 -3.86
C ARG A 73 13.74 8.37 -4.95
N VAL A 74 14.44 7.27 -4.72
CA VAL A 74 15.40 6.71 -5.69
C VAL A 74 15.00 5.30 -6.10
N THR A 75 15.39 4.93 -7.33
CA THR A 75 15.20 3.58 -7.85
C THR A 75 16.54 2.86 -7.81
N PRO A 76 16.73 1.90 -6.87
CA PRO A 76 18.03 1.25 -6.66
C PRO A 76 18.40 0.24 -7.76
N GLY A 77 17.45 -0.18 -8.61
CA GLY A 77 17.67 -1.19 -9.64
C GLY A 77 17.82 -2.61 -9.07
N ILE A 78 17.11 -2.92 -8.00
CA ILE A 78 17.11 -4.21 -7.31
C ILE A 78 15.85 -4.98 -7.71
N GLU A 79 16.02 -6.29 -7.94
CA GLU A 79 14.92 -7.23 -8.15
C GLU A 79 14.61 -7.92 -6.82
N ALA A 80 13.42 -7.65 -6.27
CA ALA A 80 12.89 -8.44 -5.17
C ALA A 80 12.13 -9.65 -5.73
N GLU A 81 12.20 -10.79 -5.04
CA GLU A 81 11.36 -11.96 -5.38
C GLU A 81 9.89 -11.64 -5.06
N THR A 82 9.15 -11.18 -6.07
CA THR A 82 7.74 -10.77 -5.94
C THR A 82 7.04 -10.86 -7.30
N HIS A 83 5.71 -10.74 -7.30
CA HIS A 83 4.92 -10.78 -8.53
C HIS A 83 5.25 -9.60 -9.46
N GLN A 84 5.34 -9.86 -10.78
CA GLN A 84 5.80 -8.90 -11.79
C GLN A 84 5.07 -7.53 -11.77
N TYR A 85 3.77 -7.50 -11.43
CA TYR A 85 2.97 -6.27 -11.39
C TYR A 85 3.20 -5.40 -10.13
N ILE A 86 3.91 -5.92 -9.12
CA ILE A 86 4.12 -5.24 -7.84
C ILE A 86 5.60 -4.92 -7.56
N MET A 87 6.49 -5.19 -8.51
CA MET A 87 7.90 -4.82 -8.45
C MET A 87 8.07 -3.32 -8.75
N THR A 88 8.68 -2.58 -7.84
CA THR A 88 8.89 -1.13 -7.98
C THR A 88 10.37 -0.72 -7.91
N GLY A 89 11.23 -1.61 -7.47
CA GLY A 89 12.68 -1.36 -7.34
C GLY A 89 13.47 -1.46 -8.64
N GLN A 90 12.84 -1.87 -9.75
CA GLN A 90 13.48 -2.04 -11.05
C GLN A 90 13.68 -0.70 -11.77
N SER A 91 14.69 -0.63 -12.63
CA SER A 91 15.01 0.58 -13.41
C SER A 91 13.93 1.00 -14.44
N ASN A 92 12.97 0.11 -14.75
CA ASN A 92 11.80 0.42 -15.58
C ASN A 92 10.57 0.86 -14.77
N SER A 93 10.73 1.11 -13.48
CA SER A 93 9.66 1.64 -12.63
C SER A 93 9.27 3.06 -13.04
N LYS A 94 7.97 3.40 -12.93
CA LYS A 94 7.48 4.77 -13.11
C LYS A 94 7.85 5.71 -11.96
N PHE A 95 8.44 5.18 -10.88
CA PHE A 95 8.69 5.89 -9.64
C PHE A 95 10.17 6.16 -9.42
N GLY A 96 10.45 7.35 -8.87
CA GLY A 96 11.75 7.72 -8.34
C GLY A 96 12.80 8.05 -9.38
N PHE A 97 13.90 8.63 -8.91
CA PHE A 97 15.07 8.95 -9.71
C PHE A 97 15.99 7.75 -9.82
N ASP A 98 16.30 7.34 -11.03
CA ASP A 98 17.22 6.22 -11.25
C ASP A 98 18.66 6.56 -10.83
N ILE A 99 19.24 5.71 -9.99
CA ILE A 99 20.60 5.89 -9.48
C ILE A 99 21.63 5.68 -10.60
N ARG A 100 21.43 4.70 -11.48
CA ARG A 100 22.44 4.32 -12.50
C ARG A 100 22.61 5.32 -13.60
N SER A 101 21.53 6.02 -13.98
CA SER A 101 21.57 7.06 -15.02
C SER A 101 22.11 8.40 -14.52
N GLY A 102 22.32 8.55 -13.20
CA GLY A 102 22.75 9.80 -12.58
C GLY A 102 21.60 10.77 -12.25
N GLN A 103 20.34 10.43 -12.53
CA GLN A 103 19.19 11.29 -12.21
C GLN A 103 19.07 11.56 -10.70
N ALA A 104 19.32 10.56 -9.87
CA ALA A 104 19.29 10.72 -8.42
C ALA A 104 20.34 11.75 -7.94
N GLU A 105 21.53 11.73 -8.51
CA GLU A 105 22.58 12.70 -8.19
C GLU A 105 22.23 14.12 -8.69
N GLU A 106 21.67 14.25 -9.87
CA GLU A 106 21.20 15.55 -10.39
C GLU A 106 20.11 16.13 -9.48
N ALA A 107 19.17 15.31 -9.05
CA ALA A 107 18.10 15.72 -8.12
C ALA A 107 18.68 16.12 -6.74
N LEU A 108 19.60 15.34 -6.18
CA LEU A 108 20.36 15.71 -4.97
C LEU A 108 20.93 17.12 -5.09
N GLN A 109 21.68 17.40 -6.16
CA GLN A 109 22.32 18.69 -6.34
C GLN A 109 21.34 19.85 -6.50
N GLN A 110 20.17 19.60 -7.13
CA GLN A 110 19.10 20.61 -7.22
C GLN A 110 18.50 20.90 -5.84
N LEU A 111 18.22 19.87 -5.04
CA LEU A 111 17.65 20.02 -3.70
C LEU A 111 18.63 20.71 -2.74
N MET A 112 19.89 20.31 -2.73
CA MET A 112 20.92 20.95 -1.88
C MET A 112 21.09 22.46 -2.15
N LYS A 113 20.83 22.91 -3.37
CA LYS A 113 20.89 24.35 -3.74
C LYS A 113 19.65 25.13 -3.35
N ASN A 114 18.57 24.47 -2.95
CA ASN A 114 17.31 25.12 -2.63
C ASN A 114 17.12 25.29 -1.11
N PRO A 115 17.25 26.50 -0.57
CA PRO A 115 17.18 26.71 0.89
C PRO A 115 15.78 26.51 1.49
N ARG A 116 14.75 26.30 0.64
CA ARG A 116 13.37 26.02 1.10
C ARG A 116 13.03 24.56 1.18
N MET A 117 13.86 23.71 0.57
CA MET A 117 13.72 22.26 0.59
C MET A 117 14.82 21.67 1.47
N ASN A 118 14.49 21.33 2.70
CA ASN A 118 15.46 20.70 3.59
C ASN A 118 15.55 19.20 3.22
N LEU A 119 16.61 18.80 2.52
CA LEU A 119 16.81 17.40 2.12
C LEU A 119 17.20 16.56 3.32
N MET A 120 16.25 15.77 3.83
CA MET A 120 16.39 14.92 5.01
C MET A 120 17.10 13.60 4.71
N GLY A 121 16.86 13.01 3.53
CA GLY A 121 17.38 11.69 3.22
C GLY A 121 16.90 11.13 1.90
N ILE A 122 16.98 9.80 1.80
CA ILE A 122 16.57 9.05 0.62
C ILE A 122 15.54 7.98 0.98
N HIS A 123 14.68 7.68 0.01
CA HIS A 123 13.64 6.67 0.08
C HIS A 123 13.76 5.70 -1.10
N CYS A 124 13.46 4.44 -0.88
CA CYS A 124 13.15 3.49 -1.94
C CYS A 124 11.95 2.60 -1.55
N HIS A 125 11.30 2.03 -2.56
CA HIS A 125 10.31 0.98 -2.36
C HIS A 125 10.55 -0.09 -3.41
N ILE A 126 10.79 -1.33 -2.99
CA ILE A 126 11.29 -2.40 -3.86
C ILE A 126 10.22 -3.38 -4.34
N GLY A 127 9.01 -3.30 -3.81
CA GLY A 127 7.91 -4.16 -4.21
C GLY A 127 6.86 -4.34 -3.12
N SER A 128 6.01 -5.36 -3.30
CA SER A 128 4.92 -5.67 -2.38
C SER A 128 4.77 -7.17 -2.22
N GLN A 129 4.28 -7.64 -1.09
CA GLN A 129 4.14 -9.05 -0.74
C GLN A 129 5.49 -9.80 -0.77
N ILE A 130 6.50 -9.20 -0.14
CA ILE A 130 7.87 -9.73 -0.07
C ILE A 130 8.00 -10.54 1.21
N PHE A 131 8.36 -11.82 1.08
CA PHE A 131 8.50 -12.74 2.20
C PHE A 131 9.93 -12.86 2.73
N ALA A 132 10.94 -12.60 1.87
CA ALA A 132 12.34 -12.75 2.21
C ALA A 132 13.00 -11.40 2.53
N VAL A 133 13.84 -11.36 3.56
CA VAL A 133 14.53 -10.14 3.99
C VAL A 133 15.60 -9.67 2.99
N ASN A 134 16.14 -10.57 2.17
CA ASN A 134 17.29 -10.30 1.31
C ASN A 134 17.11 -9.07 0.39
N GLY A 135 15.91 -8.87 -0.17
CA GLY A 135 15.61 -7.70 -0.99
C GLY A 135 15.81 -6.38 -0.24
N PHE A 136 15.38 -6.32 1.02
CA PHE A 136 15.56 -5.15 1.88
C PHE A 136 17.03 -4.93 2.27
N LEU A 137 17.79 -6.02 2.54
CA LEU A 137 19.21 -5.92 2.86
C LEU A 137 20.01 -5.39 1.67
N MET A 138 19.72 -5.87 0.45
CA MET A 138 20.33 -5.36 -0.78
C MET A 138 19.95 -3.89 -1.04
N ALA A 139 18.71 -3.51 -0.78
CA ALA A 139 18.27 -2.11 -0.88
C ALA A 139 19.03 -1.22 0.10
N ALA A 140 19.11 -1.61 1.38
CA ALA A 140 19.85 -0.90 2.39
C ALA A 140 21.33 -0.74 2.01
N GLU A 141 21.99 -1.82 1.54
CA GLU A 141 23.36 -1.78 1.07
C GLU A 141 23.55 -0.78 -0.06
N LYS A 142 22.70 -0.86 -1.10
CA LYS A 142 22.77 0.03 -2.24
C LYS A 142 22.56 1.50 -1.87
N LEU A 143 21.57 1.78 -1.02
CA LEU A 143 21.31 3.15 -0.58
C LEU A 143 22.41 3.72 0.29
N VAL A 144 22.95 2.93 1.22
CA VAL A 144 24.07 3.38 2.07
C VAL A 144 25.35 3.61 1.26
N GLU A 145 25.62 2.79 0.23
CA GLU A 145 26.73 3.03 -0.70
C GLU A 145 26.57 4.36 -1.46
N VAL A 146 25.36 4.66 -1.91
CA VAL A 146 25.04 5.94 -2.56
C VAL A 146 25.25 7.11 -1.60
N LEU A 147 24.80 6.99 -0.37
CA LEU A 147 25.02 8.03 0.66
C LEU A 147 26.50 8.22 0.99
N ALA A 148 27.29 7.16 0.99
CA ALA A 148 28.74 7.23 1.19
C ALA A 148 29.44 7.98 0.04
N ASP A 149 29.05 7.71 -1.21
CA ASP A 149 29.55 8.44 -2.37
C ASP A 149 29.13 9.93 -2.32
N TRP A 150 27.88 10.21 -1.98
CA TRP A 150 27.38 11.58 -1.87
C TRP A 150 28.04 12.37 -0.73
N LYS A 151 28.32 11.73 0.41
CA LYS A 151 29.14 12.36 1.47
C LYS A 151 30.52 12.74 0.95
N LYS A 152 31.20 11.81 0.29
CA LYS A 152 32.55 12.04 -0.24
C LYS A 152 32.61 13.14 -1.30
N ARG A 153 31.62 13.19 -2.21
CA ARG A 153 31.65 14.08 -3.37
C ARG A 153 30.98 15.42 -3.12
N PHE A 154 29.97 15.46 -2.28
CA PHE A 154 29.13 16.66 -2.08
C PHE A 154 29.05 17.11 -0.63
N GLY A 155 29.61 16.35 0.30
CA GLY A 155 29.50 16.65 1.75
C GLY A 155 28.09 16.44 2.31
N TYR A 156 27.23 15.67 1.60
CA TYR A 156 25.87 15.41 2.04
C TYR A 156 25.84 14.25 3.03
N GLU A 157 25.19 14.44 4.16
CA GLU A 157 24.86 13.39 5.12
C GLU A 157 23.35 13.34 5.34
N ALA A 158 22.76 12.14 5.22
CA ALA A 158 21.34 11.93 5.40
C ALA A 158 20.96 11.81 6.88
N ASP A 159 19.86 12.45 7.27
CA ASP A 159 19.21 12.23 8.57
C ASP A 159 18.23 11.05 8.52
N VAL A 160 17.70 10.70 7.34
CA VAL A 160 16.68 9.68 7.12
C VAL A 160 17.11 8.69 6.04
N LEU A 161 16.90 7.40 6.31
CA LEU A 161 16.97 6.29 5.36
C LEU A 161 15.63 5.56 5.38
N ASN A 162 14.77 5.79 4.38
CA ASN A 162 13.48 5.15 4.26
C ASN A 162 13.56 3.99 3.25
N LEU A 163 13.32 2.76 3.71
CA LEU A 163 13.40 1.54 2.92
C LEU A 163 12.03 1.11 2.36
N GLY A 164 11.01 1.94 2.56
CA GLY A 164 9.67 1.69 2.05
C GLY A 164 8.94 0.55 2.75
N GLY A 165 7.90 0.11 2.10
CA GLY A 165 7.06 -1.00 2.55
C GLY A 165 7.27 -2.26 1.72
N GLY A 166 6.21 -3.05 1.64
CA GLY A 166 6.20 -4.27 0.84
C GLY A 166 6.28 -5.56 1.65
N PHE A 167 6.30 -5.48 2.97
CA PHE A 167 6.30 -6.64 3.86
C PHE A 167 5.07 -7.52 3.61
N GLY A 168 5.31 -8.79 3.30
CA GLY A 168 4.29 -9.76 2.97
C GLY A 168 3.51 -10.23 4.19
N ILE A 169 2.26 -10.66 3.93
CA ILE A 169 1.38 -11.30 4.92
C ILE A 169 0.87 -12.63 4.38
N ARG A 170 0.31 -13.43 5.25
CA ARG A 170 -0.33 -14.69 4.87
C ARG A 170 -1.73 -14.45 4.32
N TYR A 171 -1.97 -14.82 3.05
CA TYR A 171 -3.29 -14.89 2.43
C TYR A 171 -3.83 -16.31 2.34
N ASN A 172 -2.93 -17.29 2.25
CA ASN A 172 -3.23 -18.71 2.13
C ASN A 172 -2.16 -19.57 2.80
N ASP A 173 -2.35 -20.88 2.85
CA ASP A 173 -1.46 -21.84 3.55
C ASP A 173 -0.05 -21.97 2.93
N PHE A 174 0.15 -21.49 1.71
CA PHE A 174 1.46 -21.51 1.04
C PHE A 174 2.31 -20.28 1.36
N ASP A 175 1.71 -19.21 1.84
CA ASP A 175 2.41 -18.00 2.21
C ASP A 175 3.12 -18.15 3.55
N GLN A 176 4.41 -17.85 3.58
CA GLN A 176 5.25 -17.97 4.77
C GLN A 176 6.04 -16.66 5.01
N PRO A 177 5.35 -15.60 5.45
CA PRO A 177 6.02 -14.34 5.79
C PRO A 177 6.93 -14.53 7.01
N LEU A 178 8.09 -13.86 6.99
CA LEU A 178 8.93 -13.77 8.19
C LEU A 178 8.23 -12.90 9.26
N PRO A 179 8.48 -13.19 10.55
CA PRO A 179 8.06 -12.32 11.64
C PRO A 179 8.59 -10.90 11.50
N ALA A 180 7.82 -9.89 11.93
CA ALA A 180 8.21 -8.49 11.83
C ALA A 180 9.53 -8.18 12.58
N GLU A 181 9.76 -8.85 13.70
CA GLU A 181 10.99 -8.72 14.50
C GLU A 181 12.22 -9.18 13.71
N GLU A 182 12.11 -10.22 12.90
CA GLU A 182 13.22 -10.73 12.09
C GLU A 182 13.56 -9.74 10.97
N PHE A 183 12.56 -9.17 10.28
CA PHE A 183 12.79 -8.10 9.31
C PHE A 183 13.47 -6.88 9.97
N GLY A 184 12.90 -6.39 11.08
CA GLY A 184 13.41 -5.21 11.77
C GLY A 184 14.83 -5.39 12.29
N SER A 185 15.14 -6.53 12.89
CA SER A 185 16.48 -6.85 13.41
C SER A 185 17.50 -6.94 12.28
N ALA A 186 17.22 -7.71 11.23
CA ALA A 186 18.13 -7.91 10.11
C ALA A 186 18.44 -6.60 9.38
N ILE A 187 17.40 -5.78 9.10
CA ILE A 187 17.57 -4.45 8.47
C ILE A 187 18.41 -3.54 9.37
N GLY A 188 18.06 -3.45 10.66
CA GLY A 188 18.75 -2.58 11.61
C GLY A 188 20.22 -2.96 11.81
N GLU A 189 20.55 -4.23 11.92
CA GLU A 189 21.92 -4.73 12.02
C GLU A 189 22.70 -4.43 10.75
N ARG A 190 22.12 -4.70 9.57
CA ARG A 190 22.78 -4.44 8.29
C ARG A 190 23.10 -2.97 8.09
N VAL A 191 22.15 -2.08 8.38
CA VAL A 191 22.38 -0.63 8.27
C VAL A 191 23.47 -0.17 9.24
N LYS A 192 23.49 -0.65 10.48
CA LYS A 192 24.56 -0.35 11.46
C LYS A 192 25.94 -0.76 10.96
N GLU A 193 26.07 -1.97 10.42
CA GLU A 193 27.32 -2.46 9.82
C GLU A 193 27.80 -1.56 8.68
N LEU A 194 26.90 -1.21 7.77
CA LEU A 194 27.22 -0.39 6.60
C LEU A 194 27.59 1.04 6.98
N VAL A 195 26.84 1.65 7.90
CA VAL A 195 27.12 3.00 8.43
C VAL A 195 28.49 3.05 9.08
N ALA A 196 28.84 2.03 9.87
CA ALA A 196 30.17 1.93 10.47
C ALA A 196 31.27 1.72 9.41
N LYS A 197 31.04 0.85 8.42
CA LYS A 197 31.98 0.56 7.31
C LYS A 197 32.33 1.82 6.50
N TYR A 198 31.34 2.69 6.26
CA TYR A 198 31.50 3.89 5.43
C TYR A 198 31.67 5.18 6.26
N GLU A 199 31.81 5.07 7.57
CA GLU A 199 31.98 6.22 8.50
C GLU A 199 30.89 7.28 8.34
N LEU A 200 29.63 6.85 8.16
CA LEU A 200 28.48 7.75 8.04
C LEU A 200 27.89 8.07 9.41
N LYS A 201 27.14 9.18 9.49
CA LYS A 201 26.18 9.42 10.56
C LYS A 201 25.09 8.37 10.51
N MET A 202 24.68 7.82 11.66
CA MET A 202 23.55 6.90 11.71
C MET A 202 22.24 7.63 11.39
N PRO A 203 21.55 7.32 10.28
CA PRO A 203 20.27 7.92 9.97
C PRO A 203 19.14 7.30 10.80
N GLU A 204 18.01 8.00 10.91
CA GLU A 204 16.76 7.39 11.30
C GLU A 204 16.31 6.41 10.21
N ILE A 205 16.06 5.15 10.59
CA ILE A 205 15.57 4.13 9.66
C ILE A 205 14.05 4.17 9.68
N ILE A 206 13.44 4.39 8.51
CA ILE A 206 11.98 4.37 8.33
C ILE A 206 11.60 3.16 7.47
N ILE A 207 10.47 2.53 7.81
CA ILE A 207 9.80 1.49 7.02
C ILE A 207 8.29 1.78 6.96
N GLU A 208 7.64 1.32 5.89
CA GLU A 208 6.24 1.61 5.58
C GLU A 208 5.39 0.31 5.49
N PRO A 209 5.19 -0.44 6.59
CA PRO A 209 4.60 -1.78 6.57
C PRO A 209 3.06 -1.78 6.50
N GLY A 210 2.43 -0.96 5.66
CA GLY A 210 0.98 -0.75 5.61
C GLY A 210 0.17 -2.04 5.56
N ARG A 211 0.45 -2.93 4.59
CA ARG A 211 -0.22 -4.23 4.48
C ARG A 211 -0.03 -5.08 5.74
N ALA A 212 1.20 -5.17 6.24
CA ALA A 212 1.52 -6.03 7.37
C ALA A 212 0.83 -5.57 8.67
N MET A 213 0.47 -4.30 8.80
CA MET A 213 -0.22 -3.78 9.98
C MET A 213 -1.72 -4.08 10.01
N VAL A 214 -2.39 -4.12 8.85
CA VAL A 214 -3.87 -4.16 8.80
C VAL A 214 -4.43 -5.31 7.97
N GLY A 215 -3.62 -5.95 7.11
CA GLY A 215 -4.10 -6.94 6.16
C GLY A 215 -4.83 -8.10 6.81
N GLU A 216 -4.22 -8.75 7.80
CA GLU A 216 -4.78 -9.89 8.51
C GLU A 216 -5.84 -9.49 9.55
N ALA A 217 -5.93 -8.20 9.90
CA ALA A 217 -6.85 -7.71 10.92
C ALA A 217 -8.32 -7.68 10.48
N ALA A 218 -8.61 -7.88 9.19
CA ALA A 218 -9.97 -7.83 8.70
C ALA A 218 -10.37 -9.08 7.90
N THR A 219 -11.66 -9.40 8.00
CA THR A 219 -12.33 -10.48 7.29
C THR A 219 -13.56 -9.90 6.59
N THR A 220 -13.73 -10.19 5.30
CA THR A 220 -14.95 -9.86 4.57
C THR A 220 -15.95 -11.00 4.70
N LEU A 221 -17.19 -10.66 5.02
CA LEU A 221 -18.29 -11.62 5.14
C LEU A 221 -19.23 -11.47 3.95
N TYR A 222 -19.57 -12.59 3.35
CA TYR A 222 -20.51 -12.68 2.23
C TYR A 222 -21.64 -13.64 2.54
N THR A 223 -22.83 -13.32 2.08
CA THR A 223 -23.97 -14.27 2.14
C THR A 223 -23.96 -15.15 0.89
N ILE A 224 -23.93 -16.46 1.08
CA ILE A 224 -24.05 -17.43 0.00
C ILE A 224 -25.47 -17.38 -0.57
N GLY A 225 -25.53 -17.28 -1.89
CA GLY A 225 -26.77 -17.23 -2.66
C GLY A 225 -27.00 -18.49 -3.50
N SER A 226 -26.92 -18.34 -4.80
CA SER A 226 -27.15 -19.41 -5.77
C SER A 226 -25.93 -20.30 -5.96
N ARG A 227 -26.22 -21.54 -6.39
CA ARG A 227 -25.22 -22.50 -6.84
C ARG A 227 -25.50 -22.87 -8.29
N LYS A 228 -24.47 -23.06 -9.09
CA LYS A 228 -24.53 -23.58 -10.44
C LYS A 228 -23.54 -24.70 -10.59
N ASP A 229 -24.03 -25.89 -10.87
CA ASP A 229 -23.21 -27.07 -11.15
C ASP A 229 -23.12 -27.30 -12.65
N VAL A 230 -21.91 -27.49 -13.17
CA VAL A 230 -21.63 -27.86 -14.55
C VAL A 230 -20.84 -29.16 -14.50
N ASP A 231 -21.52 -30.25 -14.73
CA ASP A 231 -21.00 -31.62 -14.57
C ASP A 231 -19.68 -31.82 -15.32
N GLY A 232 -18.67 -32.31 -14.60
CA GLY A 232 -17.34 -32.56 -15.16
C GLY A 232 -16.50 -31.30 -15.46
N VAL A 233 -17.00 -30.10 -15.13
CA VAL A 233 -16.32 -28.81 -15.41
C VAL A 233 -16.07 -28.02 -14.12
N CYS A 234 -17.13 -27.52 -13.46
CA CYS A 234 -16.97 -26.64 -12.31
C CYS A 234 -18.26 -26.55 -11.49
N HIS A 235 -18.13 -26.29 -10.20
CA HIS A 235 -19.22 -25.96 -9.29
C HIS A 235 -19.07 -24.51 -8.84
N PHE A 236 -19.95 -23.62 -9.32
CA PHE A 236 -19.95 -22.21 -8.94
C PHE A 236 -20.81 -21.97 -7.71
N LEU A 237 -20.29 -21.21 -6.77
CA LEU A 237 -20.99 -20.77 -5.56
C LEU A 237 -21.04 -19.23 -5.56
N ALA A 238 -22.20 -18.66 -5.78
CA ALA A 238 -22.36 -17.21 -5.86
C ALA A 238 -22.60 -16.58 -4.50
N VAL A 239 -22.03 -15.40 -4.28
CA VAL A 239 -22.16 -14.61 -3.05
C VAL A 239 -22.74 -13.22 -3.34
N ASP A 240 -23.20 -12.51 -2.28
CA ASP A 240 -23.85 -11.21 -2.36
C ASP A 240 -22.91 -10.01 -2.57
N GLY A 241 -21.60 -10.25 -2.73
CA GLY A 241 -20.56 -9.28 -3.11
C GLY A 241 -19.76 -9.75 -4.31
N GLY A 242 -18.48 -9.40 -4.38
CA GLY A 242 -17.57 -9.81 -5.44
C GLY A 242 -16.44 -8.81 -5.74
N MET A 243 -16.08 -8.68 -7.03
CA MET A 243 -14.95 -7.82 -7.44
C MET A 243 -15.12 -6.33 -7.07
N GLY A 244 -16.33 -5.86 -6.86
CA GLY A 244 -16.56 -4.49 -6.40
C GLY A 244 -16.18 -4.26 -4.94
N ASP A 245 -16.10 -5.30 -4.13
CA ASP A 245 -15.68 -5.24 -2.73
C ASP A 245 -14.21 -5.65 -2.58
N ASN A 246 -13.76 -6.62 -3.37
CA ASN A 246 -12.39 -7.11 -3.44
C ASN A 246 -11.96 -7.34 -4.88
N ILE A 247 -11.36 -6.32 -5.49
CA ILE A 247 -10.89 -6.35 -6.88
C ILE A 247 -9.59 -7.19 -7.05
N ARG A 248 -8.90 -7.52 -5.97
CA ARG A 248 -7.54 -8.06 -6.02
C ARG A 248 -7.42 -9.41 -6.73
N PRO A 249 -8.35 -10.38 -6.61
CA PRO A 249 -8.30 -11.59 -7.43
C PRO A 249 -8.30 -11.29 -8.92
N ALA A 250 -9.20 -10.43 -9.39
CA ALA A 250 -9.32 -10.07 -10.80
C ALA A 250 -8.15 -9.20 -11.32
N LEU A 251 -7.58 -8.32 -10.48
CA LEU A 251 -6.55 -7.36 -10.89
C LEU A 251 -5.13 -7.89 -10.76
N TYR A 252 -4.86 -8.69 -9.73
CA TYR A 252 -3.52 -9.13 -9.37
C TYR A 252 -3.36 -10.66 -9.32
N ASP A 253 -4.38 -11.42 -9.72
CA ASP A 253 -4.42 -12.88 -9.54
C ASP A 253 -4.16 -13.27 -8.06
N ALA A 254 -4.70 -12.46 -7.13
CA ALA A 254 -4.47 -12.66 -5.72
C ALA A 254 -5.29 -13.84 -5.19
N HIS A 255 -4.61 -14.80 -4.59
CA HIS A 255 -5.23 -15.98 -4.01
C HIS A 255 -5.70 -15.69 -2.57
N TYR A 256 -6.93 -16.07 -2.25
CA TYR A 256 -7.51 -16.01 -0.92
C TYR A 256 -8.05 -17.35 -0.50
N GLU A 257 -8.18 -17.54 0.80
CA GLU A 257 -8.92 -18.64 1.39
C GLU A 257 -10.33 -18.16 1.80
N ALA A 258 -11.24 -19.13 1.94
CA ALA A 258 -12.58 -18.85 2.47
C ALA A 258 -13.05 -20.00 3.36
N TYR A 259 -13.89 -19.64 4.33
CA TYR A 259 -14.44 -20.55 5.33
C TYR A 259 -15.92 -20.25 5.55
N LEU A 260 -16.67 -21.21 6.11
CA LEU A 260 -18.00 -20.91 6.65
C LEU A 260 -17.85 -20.29 8.04
N ALA A 261 -18.39 -19.10 8.24
CA ALA A 261 -18.17 -18.30 9.44
C ALA A 261 -18.66 -18.99 10.74
N ASP A 262 -19.74 -19.75 10.64
CA ASP A 262 -20.34 -20.47 11.78
C ASP A 262 -19.69 -21.83 12.07
N ARG A 263 -18.96 -22.40 11.11
CA ARG A 263 -18.32 -23.72 11.21
C ARG A 263 -16.96 -23.80 10.47
N PRO A 264 -15.98 -22.96 10.82
CA PRO A 264 -14.72 -22.83 10.06
C PRO A 264 -13.89 -24.11 10.02
N ASN A 265 -14.06 -24.99 11.01
CA ASN A 265 -13.33 -26.26 11.13
C ASN A 265 -14.14 -27.49 10.64
N ALA A 266 -15.29 -27.29 9.99
CA ALA A 266 -16.07 -28.40 9.46
C ALA A 266 -15.33 -29.09 8.30
N LEU A 267 -15.62 -30.39 8.11
CA LEU A 267 -15.03 -31.19 7.04
C LEU A 267 -15.33 -30.54 5.67
N ARG A 268 -14.30 -30.33 4.86
CA ARG A 268 -14.39 -29.75 3.52
C ARG A 268 -14.69 -30.86 2.53
N GLU A 269 -15.94 -31.00 2.13
CA GLU A 269 -16.44 -32.12 1.33
C GLU A 269 -16.66 -31.79 -0.15
N GLN A 270 -16.58 -30.53 -0.50
CA GLN A 270 -16.80 -30.07 -1.86
C GLN A 270 -15.71 -29.08 -2.33
N MET A 271 -15.45 -29.09 -3.62
CA MET A 271 -14.59 -28.10 -4.30
C MET A 271 -15.50 -27.18 -5.13
N VAL A 272 -15.40 -25.86 -4.91
CA VAL A 272 -16.23 -24.87 -5.60
C VAL A 272 -15.39 -23.68 -6.04
N THR A 273 -15.83 -22.98 -7.07
CA THR A 273 -15.33 -21.66 -7.41
C THR A 273 -16.31 -20.62 -6.84
N VAL A 274 -15.81 -19.78 -5.93
CA VAL A 274 -16.59 -18.70 -5.33
C VAL A 274 -16.62 -17.52 -6.28
N VAL A 275 -17.82 -17.13 -6.71
CA VAL A 275 -18.06 -16.05 -7.66
C VAL A 275 -18.92 -14.96 -7.07
N GLY A 276 -18.73 -13.73 -7.52
CA GLY A 276 -19.56 -12.62 -7.10
C GLY A 276 -20.87 -12.51 -7.90
N LYS A 277 -21.57 -11.42 -7.67
CA LYS A 277 -22.86 -11.10 -8.30
C LYS A 277 -22.76 -10.08 -9.44
N TYR A 278 -21.55 -9.65 -9.78
CA TYR A 278 -21.32 -8.63 -10.80
C TYR A 278 -21.48 -9.21 -12.21
N CYS A 279 -21.97 -8.41 -13.15
CA CYS A 279 -22.14 -8.81 -14.54
C CYS A 279 -20.80 -8.78 -15.30
N GLU A 280 -19.87 -9.57 -14.83
CA GLU A 280 -18.47 -9.65 -15.32
C GLU A 280 -17.94 -11.08 -15.16
N SER A 281 -17.41 -11.67 -16.24
CA SER A 281 -16.88 -13.04 -16.21
C SER A 281 -15.67 -13.21 -15.29
N GLY A 282 -14.90 -12.16 -15.07
CA GLY A 282 -13.76 -12.11 -14.16
C GLY A 282 -14.13 -11.92 -12.68
N ASP A 283 -15.43 -11.90 -12.33
CA ASP A 283 -15.88 -11.76 -10.95
C ASP A 283 -15.77 -13.07 -10.18
N VAL A 284 -14.53 -13.52 -10.02
CA VAL A 284 -14.17 -14.72 -9.25
C VAL A 284 -13.37 -14.27 -8.03
N LEU A 285 -13.83 -14.68 -6.84
CA LEU A 285 -13.18 -14.35 -5.58
C LEU A 285 -12.18 -15.42 -5.15
N VAL A 286 -12.56 -16.71 -5.29
CA VAL A 286 -11.67 -17.83 -4.95
C VAL A 286 -11.88 -18.97 -5.94
N HIS A 287 -10.82 -19.37 -6.62
CA HIS A 287 -10.78 -20.60 -7.42
C HIS A 287 -10.53 -21.81 -6.51
N ASP A 288 -11.08 -22.96 -6.89
CA ASP A 288 -10.82 -24.26 -6.26
C ASP A 288 -10.91 -24.22 -4.72
N CYS A 289 -11.95 -23.59 -4.22
CA CYS A 289 -12.19 -23.43 -2.79
C CYS A 289 -12.79 -24.71 -2.18
N ALA A 290 -12.06 -25.36 -1.29
CA ALA A 290 -12.57 -26.50 -0.53
C ALA A 290 -13.46 -26.02 0.61
N LEU A 291 -14.75 -26.38 0.61
CA LEU A 291 -15.73 -25.98 1.63
C LEU A 291 -16.54 -27.18 2.15
N PRO A 292 -17.09 -27.08 3.35
CA PRO A 292 -18.18 -27.95 3.80
C PRO A 292 -19.39 -27.82 2.87
N ASN A 293 -20.36 -28.74 2.96
CA ASN A 293 -21.62 -28.58 2.25
C ASN A 293 -22.32 -27.27 2.66
N THR A 294 -22.70 -26.48 1.65
CA THR A 294 -23.26 -25.13 1.80
C THR A 294 -24.74 -25.08 1.42
N LYS A 295 -25.46 -24.13 1.96
CA LYS A 295 -26.84 -23.79 1.59
C LYS A 295 -26.99 -22.28 1.45
N PRO A 296 -27.98 -21.81 0.67
CA PRO A 296 -28.31 -20.38 0.61
C PRO A 296 -28.55 -19.81 2.01
N GLY A 297 -27.96 -18.62 2.27
CA GLY A 297 -28.00 -17.96 3.57
C GLY A 297 -26.83 -18.28 4.51
N ASP A 298 -26.00 -19.28 4.22
CA ASP A 298 -24.74 -19.48 4.95
C ASP A 298 -23.82 -18.27 4.76
N ILE A 299 -23.00 -17.97 5.75
CA ILE A 299 -22.05 -16.86 5.69
C ILE A 299 -20.65 -17.38 5.36
N LEU A 300 -20.12 -16.93 4.24
CA LEU A 300 -18.73 -17.14 3.84
C LEU A 300 -17.86 -16.06 4.44
N ALA A 301 -16.77 -16.43 5.09
CA ALA A 301 -15.75 -15.53 5.62
C ALA A 301 -14.48 -15.63 4.77
N MET A 302 -14.00 -14.50 4.27
CA MET A 302 -12.75 -14.36 3.54
C MET A 302 -11.78 -13.52 4.38
N PRO A 303 -10.75 -14.13 5.00
CA PRO A 303 -9.78 -13.43 5.84
C PRO A 303 -8.79 -12.58 5.03
N SER A 304 -7.92 -11.86 5.73
CA SER A 304 -6.82 -11.06 5.18
C SER A 304 -7.24 -9.97 4.18
N THR A 305 -8.42 -9.36 4.40
CA THR A 305 -8.98 -8.32 3.53
C THR A 305 -8.79 -6.89 4.07
N GLY A 306 -7.99 -6.68 5.12
CA GLY A 306 -7.81 -5.38 5.77
C GLY A 306 -6.99 -4.37 4.97
N ALA A 307 -6.15 -4.84 4.05
CA ALA A 307 -5.39 -3.98 3.15
C ALA A 307 -5.88 -4.14 1.71
N TYR A 308 -6.04 -3.01 0.99
CA TYR A 308 -6.44 -2.98 -0.43
C TYR A 308 -7.78 -3.68 -0.74
N GLY A 309 -8.63 -3.87 0.29
CA GLY A 309 -10.01 -4.32 0.16
C GLY A 309 -10.96 -3.14 0.03
N TYR A 310 -11.52 -2.67 1.18
CA TYR A 310 -12.46 -1.55 1.20
C TYR A 310 -11.95 -0.29 0.49
N THR A 311 -10.67 0.05 0.61
CA THR A 311 -10.06 1.24 -0.02
C THR A 311 -10.06 1.17 -1.55
N MET A 312 -10.08 -0.03 -2.14
CA MET A 312 -10.19 -0.24 -3.59
C MET A 312 -11.62 -0.59 -4.03
N ALA A 313 -12.57 -0.65 -3.10
CA ALA A 313 -13.96 -0.94 -3.43
C ALA A 313 -14.59 0.12 -4.34
N SER A 314 -15.49 -0.32 -5.21
CA SER A 314 -16.16 0.53 -6.20
C SER A 314 -17.66 0.31 -6.21
N ASN A 315 -18.36 1.20 -6.90
CA ASN A 315 -19.80 1.06 -7.16
C ASN A 315 -20.07 0.42 -8.53
N TYR A 316 -19.20 -0.49 -8.99
CA TYR A 316 -19.43 -1.19 -10.26
C TYR A 316 -20.80 -1.88 -10.28
N ASN A 317 -21.49 -1.84 -11.40
CA ASN A 317 -22.91 -2.24 -11.56
C ASN A 317 -23.85 -1.57 -10.53
N ARG A 318 -23.53 -0.38 -10.00
CA ARG A 318 -24.31 0.34 -8.98
C ARG A 318 -24.55 -0.48 -7.71
N ASN A 319 -23.64 -1.36 -7.32
CA ASN A 319 -23.68 -2.02 -6.03
C ASN A 319 -23.13 -1.11 -4.93
N PRO A 320 -23.78 -1.02 -3.77
CA PRO A 320 -23.29 -0.25 -2.63
C PRO A 320 -22.01 -0.87 -2.05
N ARG A 321 -21.04 -0.04 -1.65
CA ARG A 321 -19.89 -0.51 -0.88
C ARG A 321 -20.32 -1.06 0.47
N PRO A 322 -19.64 -2.11 1.00
CA PRO A 322 -20.02 -2.77 2.25
C PRO A 322 -19.82 -1.87 3.47
N ALA A 323 -20.41 -2.26 4.59
CA ALA A 323 -20.14 -1.65 5.89
C ALA A 323 -18.78 -2.12 6.43
N VAL A 324 -18.17 -1.30 7.32
CA VAL A 324 -17.00 -1.71 8.11
C VAL A 324 -17.37 -1.69 9.59
N VAL A 325 -17.08 -2.79 10.28
CA VAL A 325 -17.36 -2.99 11.69
C VAL A 325 -16.07 -3.34 12.40
N PHE A 326 -15.73 -2.61 13.46
CA PHE A 326 -14.65 -2.98 14.36
C PHE A 326 -15.17 -3.90 15.46
N CYS A 327 -14.40 -4.95 15.71
CA CYS A 327 -14.70 -5.93 16.77
C CYS A 327 -13.54 -5.97 17.75
N GLU A 328 -13.83 -5.74 19.04
CA GLU A 328 -12.85 -5.73 20.12
C GLU A 328 -13.54 -6.22 21.41
N ASP A 329 -12.92 -7.11 22.15
CA ASP A 329 -13.39 -7.63 23.46
C ASP A 329 -14.87 -8.08 23.44
N GLY A 330 -15.28 -8.81 22.40
CA GLY A 330 -16.65 -9.30 22.24
C GLY A 330 -17.68 -8.22 21.91
N LYS A 331 -17.27 -7.01 21.63
CA LYS A 331 -18.13 -5.90 21.20
C LYS A 331 -17.91 -5.58 19.72
N SER A 332 -18.95 -5.06 19.09
CA SER A 332 -18.88 -4.59 17.71
C SER A 332 -19.27 -3.10 17.62
N ARG A 333 -18.57 -2.37 16.74
CA ARG A 333 -18.83 -0.96 16.46
C ARG A 333 -18.85 -0.70 14.97
N LEU A 334 -19.97 -0.23 14.46
CA LEU A 334 -20.07 0.25 13.08
C LEU A 334 -19.21 1.52 12.92
N VAL A 335 -18.19 1.46 12.08
CA VAL A 335 -17.29 2.60 11.80
C VAL A 335 -17.48 3.17 10.40
N VAL A 336 -17.94 2.35 9.44
CA VAL A 336 -18.40 2.80 8.13
C VAL A 336 -19.75 2.14 7.86
N ARG A 337 -20.80 2.94 7.68
CA ARG A 337 -22.09 2.38 7.31
C ARG A 337 -22.10 1.91 5.85
N ARG A 338 -22.92 0.91 5.52
CA ARG A 338 -23.17 0.52 4.14
C ARG A 338 -23.74 1.70 3.36
N GLU A 339 -23.31 1.89 2.13
CA GLU A 339 -23.92 2.89 1.23
C GLU A 339 -25.38 2.56 0.93
N THR A 340 -26.19 3.59 0.85
CA THR A 340 -27.53 3.53 0.26
C THR A 340 -27.49 3.87 -1.22
N TYR A 341 -28.55 3.60 -1.96
CA TYR A 341 -28.65 4.03 -3.36
C TYR A 341 -28.58 5.57 -3.50
N ALA A 342 -29.10 6.31 -2.54
CA ALA A 342 -29.00 7.76 -2.50
C ALA A 342 -27.55 8.26 -2.32
N ASP A 343 -26.74 7.58 -1.52
CA ASP A 343 -25.33 7.94 -1.35
C ASP A 343 -24.56 7.84 -2.67
N MET A 344 -24.86 6.82 -3.49
CA MET A 344 -24.18 6.64 -4.78
C MET A 344 -24.54 7.72 -5.81
N MET A 345 -25.63 8.44 -5.59
CA MET A 345 -26.11 9.52 -6.46
C MET A 345 -25.83 10.91 -5.89
N ALA A 346 -25.22 11.01 -4.71
CA ALA A 346 -25.07 12.26 -3.98
C ALA A 346 -24.31 13.38 -4.74
N CYS A 347 -23.45 12.99 -5.68
CA CYS A 347 -22.69 13.93 -6.51
C CYS A 347 -23.26 14.08 -7.94
N GLU A 348 -24.40 13.45 -8.26
CA GLU A 348 -25.00 13.52 -9.60
C GLU A 348 -25.95 14.71 -9.65
N LEU A 349 -25.75 15.59 -10.62
CA LEU A 349 -26.58 16.77 -10.85
C LEU A 349 -27.63 16.45 -11.94
N GLY A 350 -28.82 17.05 -11.83
CA GLY A 350 -29.81 17.04 -12.88
C GLY A 350 -29.36 17.82 -14.12
N LEU A 351 -29.99 17.57 -15.26
CA LEU A 351 -29.69 18.32 -16.49
C LEU A 351 -30.21 19.75 -16.47
N GLU A 352 -31.04 20.11 -15.50
CA GLU A 352 -31.70 21.40 -15.36
C GLU A 352 -31.10 22.30 -14.25
N ASP A 353 -30.02 21.86 -13.59
CA ASP A 353 -29.32 22.58 -12.51
C ASP A 353 -28.18 23.44 -13.04
#